data_338b977a2f4959b9c7af5d4d3616afec
#
_entry.id   338b977a2f4959b9c7af5d4d3616afec
#
_cell.length_a   1.000
_cell.length_b   1.000
_cell.length_c   1.000
_cell.angle_alpha   90.00
_cell.angle_beta   90.00
_cell.angle_gamma   90.00
#
_symmetry.space_group_name_H-M   'P 1'
#
loop_
_entity.id
_entity.type
_entity.pdbx_description
1 polymer ?
#
loop_
_entity_poly.entity_id
_entity_poly.type
_entity_poly.pdbx_seq_one_letter_code
_entity_poly.pdbx_strand_id
1 'polypeptide(L)'
;MTSDPRPGRRTLRRAWGLTRSLAIYHGQPHKHRRALELYREFLGPGDVGFDIGAHVGGRVRTWRRLGARVVAVEPQPDCLRALRLFFGRDPDVTIVPEAVGAHAGTARLALSTATPTVSTMSTDWIESVAADDSFSRVRWDRSVEVDVVTLDDLVAAHGVPAFCKIDVEGFEVDVLSGLSRALPALSFEYLPPAHDAALAALAIVDRLGGMAGGYRYNYSPVETMRYASEEWLDAAGLVRLLERFRPAGRSGDVYARLSRA
;
A
#
# COMPACT_ATOMS: atom_id res chain seq x y z
N MET A 1 4.56 -37.89 5.64
CA MET A 1 4.18 -37.95 4.19
C MET A 1 2.80 -37.29 4.09
N THR A 2 2.74 -35.99 3.87
CA THR A 2 1.48 -35.26 3.68
C THR A 2 1.24 -35.12 2.19
N SER A 3 0.16 -35.77 1.73
CA SER A 3 -0.27 -35.86 0.32
C SER A 3 -0.45 -34.45 -0.29
N ASP A 4 0.28 -34.19 -1.38
CA ASP A 4 0.18 -33.03 -2.24
C ASP A 4 -1.27 -32.84 -2.75
N PRO A 5 -1.92 -31.71 -2.50
CA PRO A 5 -3.28 -31.52 -2.98
C PRO A 5 -3.31 -31.42 -4.51
N ARG A 6 -4.21 -32.18 -5.13
CA ARG A 6 -4.42 -32.29 -6.59
C ARG A 6 -4.41 -30.92 -7.28
N PRO A 7 -3.78 -30.74 -8.44
CA PRO A 7 -3.57 -29.47 -9.13
C PRO A 7 -4.85 -28.63 -9.37
N GLY A 8 -6.01 -29.27 -9.56
CA GLY A 8 -7.28 -28.57 -9.74
C GLY A 8 -7.80 -27.80 -8.50
N ARG A 9 -7.49 -28.26 -7.29
CA ARG A 9 -7.89 -27.55 -6.05
C ARG A 9 -7.09 -26.28 -5.81
N ARG A 10 -5.83 -26.23 -6.24
CA ARG A 10 -4.97 -25.03 -6.16
C ARG A 10 -5.48 -23.92 -7.09
N THR A 11 -5.86 -24.27 -8.32
CA THR A 11 -6.40 -23.33 -9.31
C THR A 11 -7.73 -22.73 -8.85
N LEU A 12 -8.63 -23.52 -8.28
CA LEU A 12 -9.91 -23.06 -7.74
C LEU A 12 -9.74 -22.12 -6.54
N ARG A 13 -8.82 -22.40 -5.61
CA ARG A 13 -8.52 -21.51 -4.47
C ARG A 13 -7.94 -20.18 -4.90
N ARG A 14 -7.05 -20.17 -5.90
CA ARG A 14 -6.48 -18.95 -6.50
C ARG A 14 -7.57 -18.12 -7.17
N ALA A 15 -8.40 -18.72 -7.99
CA ALA A 15 -9.53 -18.06 -8.64
C ALA A 15 -10.50 -17.46 -7.60
N TRP A 16 -10.78 -18.21 -6.54
CA TRP A 16 -11.69 -17.77 -5.47
C TRP A 16 -11.10 -16.61 -4.66
N GLY A 17 -9.79 -16.63 -4.31
CA GLY A 17 -9.10 -15.53 -3.63
C GLY A 17 -9.14 -14.24 -4.45
N LEU A 18 -8.83 -14.34 -5.74
CA LEU A 18 -8.87 -13.19 -6.66
C LEU A 18 -10.30 -12.65 -6.84
N THR A 19 -11.29 -13.53 -7.00
CA THR A 19 -12.71 -13.14 -7.13
C THR A 19 -13.22 -12.47 -5.87
N ARG A 20 -12.83 -12.95 -4.69
CA ARG A 20 -13.16 -12.32 -3.40
C ARG A 20 -12.55 -10.92 -3.30
N SER A 21 -11.28 -10.75 -3.66
CA SER A 21 -10.61 -9.45 -3.69
C SER A 21 -11.33 -8.49 -4.65
N LEU A 22 -11.67 -8.95 -5.86
CA LEU A 22 -12.43 -8.17 -6.82
C LEU A 22 -13.80 -7.74 -6.28
N ALA A 23 -14.54 -8.64 -5.61
CA ALA A 23 -15.83 -8.33 -5.00
C ALA A 23 -15.71 -7.31 -3.86
N ILE A 24 -14.66 -7.41 -3.03
CA ILE A 24 -14.41 -6.47 -1.92
C ILE A 24 -14.06 -5.08 -2.45
N TYR A 25 -13.14 -4.98 -3.42
CA TYR A 25 -12.63 -3.70 -3.89
C TYR A 25 -13.49 -3.02 -4.97
N HIS A 26 -14.34 -3.79 -5.69
CA HIS A 26 -15.20 -3.25 -6.75
C HIS A 26 -16.69 -3.26 -6.43
N GLY A 27 -17.12 -3.92 -5.34
CA GLY A 27 -18.53 -4.18 -5.03
C GLY A 27 -19.21 -3.22 -4.04
N GLN A 28 -18.53 -2.19 -3.50
CA GLN A 28 -19.08 -1.35 -2.41
C GLN A 28 -19.21 0.14 -2.79
N PRO A 29 -20.35 0.59 -3.34
CA PRO A 29 -20.52 1.97 -3.84
C PRO A 29 -20.27 3.07 -2.81
N HIS A 30 -20.66 2.84 -1.54
CA HIS A 30 -20.51 3.84 -0.47
C HIS A 30 -19.04 4.06 -0.07
N LYS A 31 -18.24 3.01 -0.01
CA LYS A 31 -16.79 3.13 0.24
C LYS A 31 -16.10 3.86 -0.89
N HIS A 32 -16.52 3.60 -2.12
CA HIS A 32 -15.97 4.25 -3.30
C HIS A 32 -16.19 5.77 -3.31
N ARG A 33 -17.40 6.24 -2.92
CA ARG A 33 -17.68 7.68 -2.83
C ARG A 33 -16.79 8.37 -1.79
N ARG A 34 -16.64 7.78 -0.60
CA ARG A 34 -15.75 8.32 0.45
C ARG A 34 -14.29 8.33 0.01
N ALA A 35 -13.83 7.29 -0.67
CA ALA A 35 -12.49 7.25 -1.23
C ALA A 35 -12.27 8.39 -2.26
N LEU A 36 -13.25 8.66 -3.13
CA LEU A 36 -13.19 9.79 -4.05
C LEU A 36 -13.12 11.13 -3.30
N GLU A 37 -13.91 11.32 -2.24
CA GLU A 37 -13.91 12.52 -1.43
C GLU A 37 -12.53 12.75 -0.77
N LEU A 38 -11.94 11.71 -0.17
CA LEU A 38 -10.63 11.79 0.47
C LEU A 38 -9.50 12.04 -0.54
N TYR A 39 -9.44 11.27 -1.63
CA TYR A 39 -8.33 11.39 -2.58
C TYR A 39 -8.38 12.67 -3.41
N ARG A 40 -9.52 13.36 -3.51
CA ARG A 40 -9.61 14.72 -4.10
C ARG A 40 -8.78 15.77 -3.38
N GLU A 41 -8.41 15.53 -2.13
CA GLU A 41 -7.48 16.41 -1.43
C GLU A 41 -6.07 16.39 -2.01
N PHE A 42 -5.72 15.31 -2.72
CA PHE A 42 -4.36 15.03 -3.19
C PHE A 42 -4.26 14.94 -4.70
N LEU A 43 -5.32 14.49 -5.38
CA LEU A 43 -5.30 14.13 -6.79
C LEU A 43 -6.45 14.79 -7.55
N GLY A 44 -6.11 15.35 -8.72
CA GLY A 44 -7.02 15.91 -9.70
C GLY A 44 -6.62 15.56 -11.12
N PRO A 45 -7.29 16.16 -12.13
CA PRO A 45 -6.99 15.92 -13.54
C PRO A 45 -5.54 16.24 -13.89
N GLY A 46 -4.84 15.27 -14.48
CA GLY A 46 -3.46 15.41 -14.93
C GLY A 46 -2.39 15.14 -13.86
N ASP A 47 -2.75 15.11 -12.57
CA ASP A 47 -1.83 14.73 -11.51
C ASP A 47 -1.34 13.28 -11.67
N VAL A 48 -0.16 12.99 -11.13
CA VAL A 48 0.38 11.62 -11.08
C VAL A 48 0.20 11.06 -9.67
N GLY A 49 -0.42 9.89 -9.56
CA GLY A 49 -0.49 9.12 -8.31
C GLY A 49 0.33 7.84 -8.42
N PHE A 50 1.12 7.53 -7.39
CA PHE A 50 1.80 6.24 -7.25
C PHE A 50 1.03 5.35 -6.29
N ASP A 51 0.58 4.18 -6.76
CA ASP A 51 -0.09 3.13 -5.97
C ASP A 51 0.87 1.96 -5.80
N ILE A 52 1.64 1.97 -4.69
CA ILE A 52 2.64 0.95 -4.37
C ILE A 52 1.94 -0.16 -3.58
N GLY A 53 1.89 -1.37 -4.17
CA GLY A 53 1.01 -2.45 -3.74
C GLY A 53 -0.40 -2.28 -4.33
N ALA A 54 -0.49 -2.05 -5.64
CA ALA A 54 -1.75 -1.74 -6.32
C ALA A 54 -2.77 -2.90 -6.32
N HIS A 55 -2.33 -4.11 -6.01
CA HIS A 55 -3.14 -5.31 -5.91
C HIS A 55 -4.02 -5.50 -7.16
N VAL A 56 -5.35 -5.56 -7.03
CA VAL A 56 -6.30 -5.68 -8.16
C VAL A 56 -6.81 -4.33 -8.68
N GLY A 57 -6.19 -3.21 -8.28
CA GLY A 57 -6.44 -1.88 -8.83
C GLY A 57 -7.66 -1.14 -8.26
N GLY A 58 -8.03 -1.41 -7.01
CA GLY A 58 -9.14 -0.70 -6.36
C GLY A 58 -8.91 0.81 -6.29
N ARG A 59 -7.69 1.23 -5.89
CA ARG A 59 -7.27 2.65 -5.83
C ARG A 59 -7.03 3.20 -7.23
N VAL A 60 -6.41 2.44 -8.13
CA VAL A 60 -6.21 2.81 -9.53
C VAL A 60 -7.53 3.27 -10.15
N ARG A 61 -8.61 2.49 -10.00
CA ARG A 61 -9.94 2.84 -10.50
C ARG A 61 -10.47 4.15 -9.89
N THR A 62 -10.23 4.37 -8.59
CA THR A 62 -10.69 5.57 -7.89
C THR A 62 -9.95 6.81 -8.40
N TRP A 63 -8.64 6.74 -8.54
CA TRP A 63 -7.82 7.86 -8.99
C TRP A 63 -8.03 8.18 -10.46
N ARG A 64 -8.25 7.16 -11.31
CA ARG A 64 -8.65 7.38 -12.71
C ARG A 64 -9.97 8.15 -12.83
N ARG A 65 -10.92 7.96 -11.92
CA ARG A 65 -12.16 8.75 -11.88
C ARG A 65 -11.95 10.20 -11.45
N LEU A 66 -10.86 10.50 -10.79
CA LEU A 66 -10.43 11.88 -10.49
C LEU A 66 -9.69 12.54 -11.66
N GLY A 67 -9.41 11.77 -12.73
CA GLY A 67 -8.64 12.24 -13.89
C GLY A 67 -7.13 12.17 -13.70
N ALA A 68 -6.65 11.56 -12.61
CA ALA A 68 -5.22 11.41 -12.37
C ALA A 68 -4.60 10.33 -13.27
N ARG A 69 -3.34 10.49 -13.64
CA ARG A 69 -2.49 9.43 -14.20
C ARG A 69 -2.00 8.56 -13.05
N VAL A 70 -1.93 7.24 -13.24
CA VAL A 70 -1.59 6.32 -12.16
C VAL A 70 -0.42 5.44 -12.56
N VAL A 71 0.60 5.39 -11.71
CA VAL A 71 1.65 4.38 -11.73
C VAL A 71 1.26 3.32 -10.69
N ALA A 72 0.83 2.17 -11.20
CA ALA A 72 0.35 1.04 -10.41
C ALA A 72 1.47 0.00 -10.28
N VAL A 73 2.08 -0.09 -9.10
CA VAL A 73 3.21 -0.98 -8.83
C VAL A 73 2.73 -2.21 -8.08
N GLU A 74 2.95 -3.38 -8.66
CA GLU A 74 2.46 -4.65 -8.12
C GLU A 74 3.33 -5.82 -8.61
N PRO A 75 4.12 -6.48 -7.74
CA PRO A 75 4.98 -7.58 -8.14
C PRO A 75 4.27 -8.93 -8.25
N GLN A 76 3.09 -9.11 -7.62
CA GLN A 76 2.43 -10.40 -7.56
C GLN A 76 1.81 -10.80 -8.91
N PRO A 77 2.20 -11.96 -9.49
CA PRO A 77 1.78 -12.32 -10.86
C PRO A 77 0.26 -12.43 -11.07
N ASP A 78 -0.50 -12.85 -10.05
CA ASP A 78 -1.96 -13.00 -10.16
C ASP A 78 -2.65 -11.62 -10.16
N CYS A 79 -2.17 -10.69 -9.33
CA CYS A 79 -2.65 -9.30 -9.29
C CYS A 79 -2.26 -8.54 -10.55
N LEU A 80 -1.05 -8.73 -11.08
CA LEU A 80 -0.61 -8.17 -12.35
C LEU A 80 -1.53 -8.57 -13.52
N ARG A 81 -1.96 -9.84 -13.55
CA ARG A 81 -2.92 -10.27 -14.60
C ARG A 81 -4.24 -9.52 -14.49
N ALA A 82 -4.74 -9.30 -13.26
CA ALA A 82 -5.95 -8.51 -13.03
C ALA A 82 -5.77 -7.04 -13.44
N LEU A 83 -4.66 -6.42 -13.04
CA LEU A 83 -4.35 -5.05 -13.43
C LEU A 83 -4.27 -4.89 -14.95
N ARG A 84 -3.56 -5.78 -15.65
CA ARG A 84 -3.45 -5.77 -17.12
C ARG A 84 -4.81 -5.98 -17.79
N LEU A 85 -5.67 -6.84 -17.24
CA LEU A 85 -7.01 -7.08 -17.77
C LEU A 85 -7.91 -5.84 -17.65
N PHE A 86 -7.87 -5.14 -16.51
CA PHE A 86 -8.77 -4.02 -16.24
C PHE A 86 -8.23 -2.67 -16.73
N PHE A 87 -6.93 -2.48 -16.68
CA PHE A 87 -6.30 -1.17 -16.93
C PHE A 87 -5.23 -1.20 -18.03
N GLY A 88 -4.87 -2.35 -18.58
CA GLY A 88 -3.79 -2.45 -19.58
C GLY A 88 -4.06 -1.73 -20.91
N ARG A 89 -5.28 -1.22 -21.13
CA ARG A 89 -5.64 -0.38 -22.29
C ARG A 89 -5.89 1.08 -21.93
N ASP A 90 -5.83 1.44 -20.66
CA ASP A 90 -5.97 2.84 -20.21
C ASP A 90 -4.62 3.55 -20.40
N PRO A 91 -4.52 4.56 -21.29
CA PRO A 91 -3.25 5.24 -21.58
C PRO A 91 -2.70 6.03 -20.39
N ASP A 92 -3.53 6.32 -19.40
CA ASP A 92 -3.16 7.03 -18.19
C ASP A 92 -2.83 6.09 -17.01
N VAL A 93 -2.71 4.79 -17.26
CA VAL A 93 -2.28 3.81 -16.25
C VAL A 93 -1.00 3.12 -16.72
N THR A 94 0.07 3.32 -15.98
CA THR A 94 1.33 2.58 -16.14
C THR A 94 1.37 1.47 -15.11
N ILE A 95 1.51 0.21 -15.57
CA ILE A 95 1.63 -0.96 -14.69
C ILE A 95 3.10 -1.35 -14.58
N VAL A 96 3.65 -1.28 -13.39
CA VAL A 96 5.04 -1.59 -13.04
C VAL A 96 5.04 -2.94 -12.31
N PRO A 97 5.67 -3.99 -12.90
CA PRO A 97 5.62 -5.36 -12.36
C PRO A 97 6.68 -5.65 -11.28
N GLU A 98 7.46 -4.65 -10.92
CA GLU A 98 8.51 -4.74 -9.92
C GLU A 98 7.96 -4.52 -8.49
N ALA A 99 8.71 -4.97 -7.49
CA ALA A 99 8.52 -4.56 -6.10
C ALA A 99 9.27 -3.24 -5.85
N VAL A 100 8.96 -2.58 -4.73
CA VAL A 100 9.67 -1.38 -4.29
C VAL A 100 10.40 -1.65 -2.99
N GLY A 101 11.65 -1.17 -2.87
CA GLY A 101 12.46 -1.35 -1.68
C GLY A 101 13.53 -0.28 -1.53
N ALA A 102 14.41 -0.46 -0.53
CA ALA A 102 15.49 0.47 -0.22
C ALA A 102 16.58 0.56 -1.30
N HIS A 103 16.78 -0.53 -2.04
CA HIS A 103 17.80 -0.66 -3.08
C HIS A 103 17.24 -1.45 -4.27
N ALA A 104 17.63 -1.05 -5.48
CA ALA A 104 17.31 -1.83 -6.68
C ALA A 104 18.04 -3.19 -6.66
N GLY A 105 17.39 -4.23 -7.20
CA GLY A 105 17.94 -5.58 -7.24
C GLY A 105 16.86 -6.63 -7.43
N THR A 106 17.00 -7.79 -6.78
CA THR A 106 15.99 -8.84 -6.76
C THR A 106 15.68 -9.25 -5.32
N ALA A 107 14.45 -9.67 -5.08
CA ALA A 107 14.00 -10.13 -3.77
C ALA A 107 13.04 -11.32 -3.90
N ARG A 108 12.83 -12.02 -2.79
CA ARG A 108 11.87 -13.11 -2.70
C ARG A 108 10.56 -12.61 -2.09
N LEU A 109 9.50 -12.62 -2.88
CA LEU A 109 8.14 -12.28 -2.45
C LEU A 109 7.45 -13.56 -1.94
N ALA A 110 7.07 -13.56 -0.66
CA ALA A 110 6.26 -14.61 -0.06
C ALA A 110 4.79 -14.42 -0.42
N LEU A 111 4.14 -15.47 -0.91
CA LEU A 111 2.77 -15.46 -1.40
C LEU A 111 1.88 -16.38 -0.58
N SER A 112 0.68 -15.90 -0.23
CA SER A 112 -0.39 -16.74 0.30
C SER A 112 -1.38 -17.09 -0.82
N THR A 113 -1.51 -18.39 -1.13
CA THR A 113 -2.45 -18.86 -2.16
C THR A 113 -3.91 -18.60 -1.74
N ALA A 114 -4.20 -18.67 -0.45
CA ALA A 114 -5.57 -18.50 0.08
C ALA A 114 -5.94 -17.03 0.32
N THR A 115 -4.95 -16.18 0.58
CA THR A 115 -5.14 -14.77 0.92
C THR A 115 -4.15 -13.91 0.14
N PRO A 116 -4.37 -13.68 -1.16
CA PRO A 116 -3.43 -12.95 -2.02
C PRO A 116 -3.13 -11.51 -1.55
N THR A 117 -3.98 -10.94 -0.72
CA THR A 117 -3.85 -9.58 -0.16
C THR A 117 -2.70 -9.43 0.83
N VAL A 118 -2.16 -10.51 1.37
CA VAL A 118 -1.10 -10.48 2.40
C VAL A 118 0.23 -11.05 1.86
N SER A 119 0.60 -10.68 0.66
CA SER A 119 1.91 -11.01 0.09
C SER A 119 2.95 -10.02 0.56
N THR A 120 4.10 -10.49 1.04
CA THR A 120 5.13 -9.61 1.62
C THR A 120 6.55 -10.07 1.28
N MET A 121 7.50 -9.15 1.30
CA MET A 121 8.93 -9.41 1.27
C MET A 121 9.56 -9.42 2.68
N SER A 122 8.81 -9.01 3.71
CA SER A 122 9.29 -8.91 5.09
C SER A 122 9.12 -10.21 5.84
N THR A 123 10.23 -10.87 6.20
CA THR A 123 10.25 -12.04 7.10
C THR A 123 9.87 -11.63 8.53
N ASP A 124 10.35 -10.47 8.99
CA ASP A 124 10.10 -9.94 10.32
C ASP A 124 8.61 -9.62 10.52
N TRP A 125 7.95 -9.11 9.46
CA TRP A 125 6.52 -8.89 9.47
C TRP A 125 5.73 -10.21 9.58
N ILE A 126 6.14 -11.25 8.84
CA ILE A 126 5.52 -12.58 8.95
C ILE A 126 5.60 -13.09 10.39
N GLU A 127 6.75 -12.90 11.06
CA GLU A 127 6.93 -13.29 12.46
C GLU A 127 6.09 -12.43 13.41
N SER A 128 6.02 -11.12 13.18
CA SER A 128 5.26 -10.20 14.04
C SER A 128 3.76 -10.45 14.02
N VAL A 129 3.21 -10.81 12.84
CA VAL A 129 1.77 -11.08 12.69
C VAL A 129 1.39 -12.54 12.97
N ALA A 130 2.36 -13.45 13.13
CA ALA A 130 2.11 -14.86 13.38
C ALA A 130 1.33 -15.13 14.68
N ALA A 131 1.45 -14.24 15.67
CA ALA A 131 0.75 -14.30 16.95
C ALA A 131 -0.63 -13.61 16.93
N ASP A 132 -0.99 -12.92 15.86
CA ASP A 132 -2.27 -12.19 15.74
C ASP A 132 -3.35 -13.12 15.16
N ASP A 133 -4.48 -13.21 15.84
CA ASP A 133 -5.61 -14.06 15.45
C ASP A 133 -6.16 -13.75 14.05
N SER A 134 -6.07 -12.50 13.61
CA SER A 134 -6.51 -12.08 12.26
C SER A 134 -5.69 -12.72 11.14
N PHE A 135 -4.43 -13.08 11.41
CA PHE A 135 -3.52 -13.76 10.49
C PHE A 135 -3.40 -15.27 10.71
N SER A 136 -4.08 -15.84 11.71
CA SER A 136 -4.01 -17.28 12.08
C SER A 136 -4.29 -18.25 10.93
N ARG A 137 -5.04 -17.81 9.92
CA ARG A 137 -5.38 -18.58 8.70
C ARG A 137 -4.49 -18.30 7.49
N VAL A 138 -3.61 -17.31 7.58
CA VAL A 138 -2.68 -16.97 6.51
C VAL A 138 -1.56 -18.00 6.48
N ARG A 139 -1.24 -18.49 5.30
CA ARG A 139 -0.08 -19.37 5.09
C ARG A 139 0.66 -18.91 3.85
N TRP A 140 1.91 -18.54 4.02
CA TRP A 140 2.82 -18.23 2.93
C TRP A 140 3.36 -19.55 2.37
N ASP A 141 2.62 -20.12 1.44
CA ASP A 141 2.85 -21.46 0.89
C ASP A 141 3.61 -21.45 -0.44
N ARG A 142 3.99 -20.25 -0.92
CA ARG A 142 4.75 -20.05 -2.15
C ARG A 142 5.68 -18.86 -2.02
N SER A 143 6.71 -18.82 -2.86
CA SER A 143 7.51 -17.62 -3.10
C SER A 143 7.84 -17.48 -4.58
N VAL A 144 8.05 -16.26 -5.02
CA VAL A 144 8.54 -15.91 -6.36
C VAL A 144 9.69 -14.92 -6.21
N GLU A 145 10.67 -14.99 -7.12
CA GLU A 145 11.68 -13.96 -7.26
C GLU A 145 11.08 -12.81 -8.08
N VAL A 146 11.30 -11.59 -7.64
CA VAL A 146 10.80 -10.36 -8.26
C VAL A 146 11.92 -9.34 -8.34
N ASP A 147 11.91 -8.53 -9.40
CA ASP A 147 12.78 -7.37 -9.50
C ASP A 147 12.31 -6.29 -8.51
N VAL A 148 13.28 -5.54 -7.98
CA VAL A 148 13.07 -4.46 -7.01
C VAL A 148 13.62 -3.17 -7.58
N VAL A 149 12.82 -2.11 -7.52
CA VAL A 149 13.21 -0.74 -7.81
C VAL A 149 13.05 0.13 -6.56
N THR A 150 13.64 1.33 -6.57
CA THR A 150 13.44 2.30 -5.48
C THR A 150 12.31 3.28 -5.80
N LEU A 151 11.80 4.00 -4.79
CA LEU A 151 10.88 5.13 -5.03
C LEU A 151 11.56 6.23 -5.86
N ASP A 152 12.87 6.45 -5.67
CA ASP A 152 13.62 7.41 -6.47
C ASP A 152 13.70 7.02 -7.95
N ASP A 153 13.82 5.72 -8.26
CA ASP A 153 13.79 5.22 -9.65
C ASP A 153 12.41 5.48 -10.28
N LEU A 154 11.34 5.23 -9.53
CA LEU A 154 9.98 5.52 -10.01
C LEU A 154 9.77 7.02 -10.24
N VAL A 155 10.28 7.87 -9.34
CA VAL A 155 10.22 9.34 -9.51
C VAL A 155 11.04 9.78 -10.73
N ALA A 156 12.20 9.19 -10.96
CA ALA A 156 13.03 9.50 -12.14
C ALA A 156 12.33 9.09 -13.44
N ALA A 157 11.64 7.96 -13.46
CA ALA A 157 10.98 7.43 -14.65
C ALA A 157 9.62 8.10 -14.96
N HIS A 158 8.85 8.47 -13.92
CA HIS A 158 7.43 8.87 -14.07
C HIS A 158 7.13 10.29 -13.57
N GLY A 159 8.13 11.00 -13.01
CA GLY A 159 7.97 12.30 -12.38
C GLY A 159 7.55 12.21 -10.92
N VAL A 160 7.60 13.36 -10.22
CA VAL A 160 7.20 13.45 -8.81
C VAL A 160 5.69 13.28 -8.70
N PRO A 161 5.19 12.29 -7.95
CA PRO A 161 3.76 12.11 -7.77
C PRO A 161 3.17 13.21 -6.88
N ALA A 162 1.94 13.63 -7.16
CA ALA A 162 1.16 14.48 -6.26
C ALA A 162 0.76 13.71 -4.99
N PHE A 163 0.56 12.40 -5.11
CA PHE A 163 0.28 11.50 -4.00
C PHE A 163 0.90 10.12 -4.23
N CYS A 164 1.52 9.55 -3.20
CA CYS A 164 2.07 8.20 -3.17
C CYS A 164 1.41 7.38 -2.06
N LYS A 165 0.66 6.33 -2.40
CA LYS A 165 0.18 5.35 -1.43
C LYS A 165 1.16 4.18 -1.36
N ILE A 166 1.57 3.82 -0.15
CA ILE A 166 2.44 2.67 0.14
C ILE A 166 1.64 1.68 0.97
N ASP A 167 1.46 0.45 0.46
CA ASP A 167 0.64 -0.61 1.07
C ASP A 167 1.25 -1.96 0.66
N VAL A 168 2.31 -2.34 1.35
CA VAL A 168 3.20 -3.45 0.97
C VAL A 168 3.36 -4.49 2.06
N GLU A 169 2.38 -4.53 2.98
CA GLU A 169 2.25 -5.56 4.01
C GLU A 169 3.55 -5.74 4.83
N GLY A 170 3.95 -4.64 5.50
CA GLY A 170 5.05 -4.62 6.45
C GLY A 170 6.43 -4.33 5.84
N PHE A 171 6.51 -3.90 4.59
CA PHE A 171 7.76 -3.50 3.94
C PHE A 171 7.85 -1.98 3.71
N GLU A 172 7.00 -1.20 4.38
CA GLU A 172 6.87 0.27 4.23
C GLU A 172 8.17 1.01 4.56
N VAL A 173 8.91 0.55 5.57
CA VAL A 173 10.19 1.13 6.00
C VAL A 173 11.23 1.02 4.88
N ASP A 174 11.32 -0.15 4.26
CA ASP A 174 12.24 -0.40 3.14
C ASP A 174 11.86 0.43 1.91
N VAL A 175 10.58 0.48 1.57
CA VAL A 175 10.07 1.32 0.47
C VAL A 175 10.43 2.78 0.71
N LEU A 176 10.16 3.32 1.91
CA LEU A 176 10.46 4.71 2.26
C LEU A 176 11.97 4.99 2.34
N SER A 177 12.78 3.98 2.68
CA SER A 177 14.25 4.10 2.69
C SER A 177 14.85 4.27 1.29
N GLY A 178 14.13 3.85 0.24
CA GLY A 178 14.48 4.08 -1.16
C GLY A 178 14.07 5.45 -1.72
N LEU A 179 13.70 6.40 -0.85
CA LEU A 179 13.30 7.76 -1.21
C LEU A 179 14.26 8.79 -0.60
N SER A 180 14.84 9.65 -1.44
CA SER A 180 15.82 10.66 -1.03
C SER A 180 15.24 12.07 -0.86
N ARG A 181 13.98 12.28 -1.24
CA ARG A 181 13.32 13.59 -1.25
C ARG A 181 11.92 13.54 -0.65
N ALA A 182 11.42 14.69 -0.19
CA ALA A 182 10.01 14.82 0.19
C ALA A 182 9.10 14.75 -1.05
N LEU A 183 7.97 14.05 -0.92
CA LEU A 183 6.86 14.08 -1.88
C LEU A 183 5.78 15.06 -1.39
N PRO A 184 4.96 15.67 -2.28
CA PRO A 184 3.87 16.56 -1.88
C PRO A 184 2.94 15.96 -0.84
N ALA A 185 2.55 14.70 -1.03
CA ALA A 185 1.78 13.93 -0.05
C ALA A 185 2.00 12.42 -0.25
N LEU A 186 1.88 11.68 0.83
CA LEU A 186 1.95 10.21 0.82
C LEU A 186 1.07 9.60 1.90
N SER A 187 0.82 8.30 1.79
CA SER A 187 0.28 7.50 2.91
C SER A 187 0.96 6.15 2.98
N PHE A 188 1.01 5.59 4.19
CA PHE A 188 1.51 4.23 4.43
C PHE A 188 0.61 3.51 5.43
N GLU A 189 0.62 2.18 5.38
CA GLU A 189 -0.19 1.36 6.25
C GLU A 189 0.31 1.39 7.70
N TYR A 190 -0.63 1.37 8.65
CA TYR A 190 -0.40 1.18 10.07
C TYR A 190 -1.11 -0.08 10.55
N LEU A 191 -0.32 -1.02 11.06
CA LEU A 191 -0.80 -2.23 11.71
C LEU A 191 -0.38 -2.22 13.18
N PRO A 192 -1.31 -2.36 14.16
CA PRO A 192 -0.98 -2.36 15.58
C PRO A 192 0.08 -3.39 16.00
N PRO A 193 0.12 -4.62 15.43
CA PRO A 193 1.20 -5.58 15.70
C PRO A 193 2.59 -5.09 15.23
N ALA A 194 2.64 -4.28 14.18
CA ALA A 194 3.86 -3.70 13.59
C ALA A 194 4.04 -2.21 13.97
N HIS A 195 3.61 -1.81 15.17
CA HIS A 195 3.65 -0.42 15.63
C HIS A 195 5.02 0.23 15.51
N ASP A 196 6.08 -0.46 15.92
CA ASP A 196 7.44 0.07 15.89
C ASP A 196 7.93 0.30 14.45
N ALA A 197 7.54 -0.56 13.51
CA ALA A 197 7.82 -0.36 12.08
C ALA A 197 7.09 0.89 11.55
N ALA A 198 5.86 1.12 11.94
CA ALA A 198 5.12 2.33 11.56
C ALA A 198 5.75 3.61 12.14
N LEU A 199 6.29 3.57 13.38
CA LEU A 199 7.05 4.69 13.95
C LEU A 199 8.38 4.92 13.20
N ALA A 200 9.05 3.85 12.78
CA ALA A 200 10.26 3.97 11.94
C ALA A 200 9.93 4.59 10.57
N ALA A 201 8.85 4.17 9.93
CA ALA A 201 8.36 4.76 8.70
C ALA A 201 8.05 6.27 8.88
N LEU A 202 7.35 6.62 9.97
CA LEU A 202 7.07 8.01 10.33
C LEU A 202 8.35 8.83 10.48
N ALA A 203 9.37 8.30 11.16
CA ALA A 203 10.65 8.99 11.36
C ALA A 203 11.38 9.28 10.02
N ILE A 204 11.31 8.34 9.05
CA ILE A 204 11.86 8.56 7.71
C ILE A 204 11.11 9.69 7.01
N VAL A 205 9.77 9.64 7.00
CA VAL A 205 8.92 10.66 6.37
C VAL A 205 9.15 12.03 7.00
N ASP A 206 9.20 12.12 8.33
CA ASP A 206 9.40 13.38 9.05
C ASP A 206 10.76 14.00 8.74
N ARG A 207 11.81 13.18 8.69
CA ARG A 207 13.17 13.60 8.28
C ARG A 207 13.18 14.15 6.85
N LEU A 208 12.53 13.47 5.90
CA LEU A 208 12.43 13.94 4.51
C LEU A 208 11.65 15.26 4.43
N GLY A 209 10.56 15.37 5.18
CA GLY A 209 9.75 16.59 5.26
C GLY A 209 10.48 17.77 5.85
N GLY A 210 11.35 17.55 6.86
CA GLY A 210 12.15 18.60 7.49
C GLY A 210 13.01 19.40 6.51
N MET A 211 13.40 18.78 5.38
CA MET A 211 14.13 19.44 4.29
C MET A 211 13.23 20.30 3.37
N ALA A 212 11.91 20.21 3.52
CA ALA A 212 10.90 20.83 2.64
C ALA A 212 9.81 21.59 3.41
N GLY A 213 10.08 22.07 4.62
CA GLY A 213 9.13 22.83 5.44
C GLY A 213 8.28 22.00 6.39
N GLY A 214 8.50 20.69 6.44
CA GLY A 214 7.82 19.76 7.34
C GLY A 214 6.54 19.16 6.79
N TYR A 215 6.18 17.99 7.32
CA TYR A 215 4.90 17.34 7.06
C TYR A 215 3.88 17.63 8.17
N ARG A 216 2.62 17.55 7.77
CA ARG A 216 1.49 17.40 8.67
C ARG A 216 0.85 16.04 8.44
N TYR A 217 0.34 15.46 9.50
CA TYR A 217 -0.08 14.07 9.55
C TYR A 217 -1.54 13.92 9.95
N ASN A 218 -2.19 12.88 9.46
CA ASN A 218 -3.46 12.39 9.96
C ASN A 218 -3.52 10.87 9.86
N TYR A 219 -4.53 10.26 10.45
CA TYR A 219 -4.75 8.83 10.43
C TYR A 219 -6.17 8.52 10.00
N SER A 220 -6.35 7.54 9.14
CA SER A 220 -7.67 7.03 8.76
C SER A 220 -7.78 5.56 9.20
N PRO A 221 -8.65 5.24 10.17
CA PRO A 221 -8.89 3.84 10.54
C PRO A 221 -9.38 3.04 9.34
N VAL A 222 -9.03 1.74 9.31
CA VAL A 222 -9.27 0.82 8.22
C VAL A 222 -10.54 1.12 7.43
N GLU A 223 -10.39 1.34 6.15
CA GLU A 223 -11.45 1.48 5.14
C GLU A 223 -12.56 2.51 5.46
N THR A 224 -12.39 3.34 6.50
CA THR A 224 -13.39 4.37 6.82
C THR A 224 -13.34 5.51 5.81
N MET A 225 -12.16 5.76 5.22
CA MET A 225 -11.85 6.90 4.36
C MET A 225 -12.25 8.23 5.04
N ARG A 226 -11.95 8.33 6.34
CA ARG A 226 -12.18 9.50 7.17
C ARG A 226 -11.04 9.67 8.13
N TYR A 227 -10.59 10.88 8.28
CA TYR A 227 -9.56 11.20 9.26
C TYR A 227 -10.06 11.05 10.69
N ALA A 228 -9.17 10.58 11.56
CA ALA A 228 -9.43 10.41 12.99
C ALA A 228 -9.25 11.71 13.76
N SER A 229 -8.57 12.71 13.20
CA SER A 229 -8.44 14.07 13.74
C SER A 229 -9.03 15.07 12.76
N GLU A 230 -9.73 16.08 13.28
CA GLU A 230 -10.22 17.20 12.47
C GLU A 230 -9.06 18.06 11.96
N GLU A 231 -8.00 18.18 12.76
CA GLU A 231 -6.80 18.92 12.40
C GLU A 231 -5.67 18.00 11.94
N TRP A 232 -4.82 18.52 11.07
CA TRP A 232 -3.58 17.87 10.69
C TRP A 232 -2.51 18.12 11.76
N LEU A 233 -1.94 17.04 12.27
CA LEU A 233 -1.06 17.00 13.43
C LEU A 233 0.41 17.12 13.01
N ASP A 234 1.27 17.45 13.95
CA ASP A 234 2.71 17.19 13.86
C ASP A 234 3.02 15.71 14.14
N ALA A 235 4.26 15.28 13.94
CA ALA A 235 4.67 13.89 14.15
C ALA A 235 4.38 13.42 15.58
N ALA A 236 4.64 14.24 16.60
CA ALA A 236 4.38 13.89 17.99
C ALA A 236 2.88 13.74 18.28
N GLY A 237 2.05 14.58 17.68
CA GLY A 237 0.59 14.48 17.74
C GLY A 237 0.07 13.20 17.08
N LEU A 238 0.65 12.82 15.94
CA LEU A 238 0.31 11.55 15.28
C LEU A 238 0.68 10.34 16.17
N VAL A 239 1.88 10.30 16.76
CA VAL A 239 2.29 9.22 17.68
C VAL A 239 1.26 9.05 18.79
N ARG A 240 0.88 10.14 19.47
CA ARG A 240 -0.16 10.11 20.52
C ARG A 240 -1.51 9.60 20.01
N LEU A 241 -1.85 9.93 18.77
CA LEU A 241 -3.09 9.46 18.14
C LEU A 241 -3.04 7.94 17.89
N LEU A 242 -1.93 7.42 17.34
CA LEU A 242 -1.74 5.99 17.06
C LEU A 242 -1.74 5.16 18.36
N GLU A 243 -1.09 5.66 19.43
CA GLU A 243 -1.12 5.03 20.74
C GLU A 243 -2.55 4.85 21.30
N ARG A 244 -3.47 5.80 21.03
CA ARG A 244 -4.88 5.67 21.41
C ARG A 244 -5.62 4.58 20.63
N PHE A 245 -5.23 4.33 19.37
CA PHE A 245 -5.84 3.29 18.54
C PHE A 245 -5.23 1.90 18.72
N ARG A 246 -3.98 1.82 19.19
CA ARG A 246 -3.23 0.57 19.39
C ARG A 246 -3.96 -0.45 20.27
N PRO A 247 -4.49 -0.11 21.46
CA PRO A 247 -5.19 -1.08 22.33
C PRO A 247 -6.48 -1.63 21.71
N ALA A 248 -7.11 -0.88 20.80
CA ALA A 248 -8.32 -1.31 20.11
C ALA A 248 -8.02 -2.21 18.87
N GLY A 249 -6.74 -2.53 18.61
CA GLY A 249 -6.33 -3.36 17.47
C GLY A 249 -6.72 -2.78 16.12
N ARG A 250 -6.89 -1.46 16.01
CA ARG A 250 -7.38 -0.83 14.76
C ARG A 250 -6.23 -0.49 13.84
N SER A 251 -6.13 -1.22 12.74
CA SER A 251 -5.28 -0.87 11.60
C SER A 251 -5.85 0.30 10.79
N GLY A 252 -5.05 0.85 9.89
CA GLY A 252 -5.46 1.95 9.00
C GLY A 252 -4.29 2.54 8.23
N ASP A 253 -4.51 3.73 7.69
CA ASP A 253 -3.51 4.46 6.92
C ASP A 253 -3.08 5.74 7.62
N VAL A 254 -1.78 5.94 7.73
CA VAL A 254 -1.17 7.24 8.06
C VAL A 254 -1.07 8.05 6.78
N TYR A 255 -1.55 9.29 6.82
CA TYR A 255 -1.43 10.27 5.74
C TYR A 255 -0.45 11.34 6.15
N ALA A 256 0.42 11.74 5.22
CA ALA A 256 1.35 12.85 5.37
C ALA A 256 1.20 13.80 4.18
N ARG A 257 1.17 15.12 4.44
CA ARG A 257 1.22 16.16 3.42
C ARG A 257 2.21 17.23 3.81
N LEU A 258 2.95 17.75 2.85
CA LEU A 258 3.83 18.89 3.10
C LEU A 258 3.02 20.10 3.59
N SER A 259 3.55 20.78 4.59
CA SER A 259 3.04 22.10 5.00
C SER A 259 3.12 23.01 3.79
N ARG A 260 2.02 23.70 3.47
CA ARG A 260 2.10 24.79 2.49
C ARG A 260 2.94 25.90 3.11
N ALA A 261 3.95 26.32 2.38
CA ALA A 261 4.72 27.52 2.73
C ALA A 261 3.80 28.75 2.75
#